data_4c63274e0e1d3f08a6e1c54beef1c437
#
_entry.id   4c63274e0e1d3f08a6e1c54beef1c437
#
_cell.length_a   1.000
_cell.length_b   1.000
_cell.length_c   1.000
_cell.angle_alpha   90.00
_cell.angle_beta   90.00
_cell.angle_gamma   90.00
#
_symmetry.space_group_name_H-M   'P 1'
#
loop_
_entity.id
_entity.type
_entity.pdbx_description
1 polymer ?
#
loop_
_entity_poly.entity_id
_entity_poly.type
_entity_poly.pdbx_seq_one_letter_code
_entity_poly.pdbx_strand_id
1 'polypeptide(L)'
;SAINYRCQRSERAFGKALARAVRMETAARDEIVVCTKGGYIPLDETPPPSREAYTEYVKREYIDPGIVRADEIVAGGHCLSPTFLANQIDRSKTNLCVDTIDLYYVHNPEQQLDAVDDAELERRLRIAFELLEERCAAGDIGSYGCATWNGLRTPAGERGHLSLAMLVSIARDVGGADHHFGAVQLPVNLALNEAVRTPTQRIGDRPLTVLEAASELGVAVVASATLLQAKLASKLPQQMREALPGLSTDAQ
;
A
#
# COMPACT_ATOMS: atom_id res chain seq x y z
N SER A 1 -2.41 -7.97 -0.62
CA SER A 1 -1.04 -8.30 -1.07
C SER A 1 -0.27 -7.03 -1.48
N ALA A 2 0.85 -7.19 -2.13
CA ALA A 2 1.58 -6.18 -2.89
C ALA A 2 2.42 -6.89 -3.95
N ILE A 3 2.58 -6.27 -5.12
CA ILE A 3 3.29 -6.87 -6.26
C ILE A 3 4.75 -7.21 -5.92
N ASN A 4 5.42 -6.39 -5.11
CA ASN A 4 6.81 -6.63 -4.70
C ASN A 4 6.98 -7.73 -3.64
N TYR A 5 5.89 -8.25 -3.04
CA TYR A 5 6.00 -9.26 -2.00
C TYR A 5 6.42 -10.61 -2.55
N ARG A 6 7.51 -11.17 -1.95
CA ARG A 6 8.09 -12.46 -2.31
C ARG A 6 8.36 -12.59 -3.81
N CYS A 7 8.87 -11.53 -4.45
CA CYS A 7 9.15 -11.52 -5.88
C CYS A 7 7.90 -11.94 -6.69
N GLN A 8 6.79 -11.22 -6.51
CA GLN A 8 5.46 -11.42 -7.12
C GLN A 8 4.76 -12.74 -6.76
N ARG A 9 5.43 -13.69 -6.11
CA ARG A 9 4.83 -14.99 -5.75
C ARG A 9 3.63 -14.88 -4.83
N SER A 10 3.56 -13.81 -4.00
CA SER A 10 2.41 -13.57 -3.11
C SER A 10 1.12 -13.33 -3.90
N GLU A 11 1.16 -12.48 -4.92
CA GLU A 11 -0.02 -12.24 -5.79
C GLU A 11 -0.37 -13.48 -6.60
N ARG A 12 0.62 -14.12 -7.22
CA ARG A 12 0.42 -15.34 -8.03
C ARG A 12 -0.20 -16.49 -7.22
N ALA A 13 0.23 -16.68 -5.97
CA ALA A 13 -0.35 -17.69 -5.10
C ALA A 13 -1.80 -17.35 -4.72
N PHE A 14 -2.07 -16.08 -4.40
CA PHE A 14 -3.41 -15.60 -4.10
C PHE A 14 -4.34 -15.72 -5.31
N GLY A 15 -3.89 -15.28 -6.50
CA GLY A 15 -4.69 -15.36 -7.73
C GLY A 15 -5.06 -16.80 -8.10
N LYS A 16 -4.12 -17.74 -7.98
CA LYS A 16 -4.42 -19.17 -8.19
C LYS A 16 -5.45 -19.70 -7.20
N ALA A 17 -5.36 -19.30 -5.92
CA ALA A 17 -6.30 -19.71 -4.89
C ALA A 17 -7.70 -19.12 -5.14
N LEU A 18 -7.77 -17.82 -5.49
CA LEU A 18 -9.00 -17.13 -5.83
C LEU A 18 -9.69 -17.76 -7.06
N ALA A 19 -8.96 -17.91 -8.15
CA ALA A 19 -9.49 -18.52 -9.37
C ALA A 19 -9.99 -19.96 -9.13
N ARG A 20 -9.32 -20.71 -8.23
CA ARG A 20 -9.78 -22.02 -7.81
C ARG A 20 -11.06 -21.96 -7.00
N ALA A 21 -11.16 -21.04 -6.02
CA ALA A 21 -12.34 -20.90 -5.17
C ALA A 21 -13.59 -20.54 -6.00
N VAL A 22 -13.45 -19.58 -6.91
CA VAL A 22 -14.55 -19.18 -7.82
C VAL A 22 -14.96 -20.34 -8.73
N ARG A 23 -13.99 -21.03 -9.36
CA ARG A 23 -14.29 -22.17 -10.24
C ARG A 23 -14.97 -23.34 -9.51
N MET A 24 -14.65 -23.56 -8.24
CA MET A 24 -15.25 -24.61 -7.40
C MET A 24 -16.52 -24.15 -6.69
N GLU A 25 -17.00 -22.94 -6.98
CA GLU A 25 -18.18 -22.35 -6.37
C GLU A 25 -18.15 -22.32 -4.83
N THR A 26 -16.93 -22.25 -4.24
CA THR A 26 -16.75 -22.10 -2.79
C THR A 26 -16.84 -20.66 -2.34
N ALA A 27 -16.70 -19.70 -3.27
CA ALA A 27 -16.94 -18.28 -3.07
C ALA A 27 -17.28 -17.63 -4.43
N ALA A 28 -18.18 -16.66 -4.45
CA ALA A 28 -18.38 -15.82 -5.62
C ALA A 28 -17.31 -14.70 -5.67
N ARG A 29 -17.00 -14.19 -6.88
CA ARG A 29 -15.96 -13.16 -7.04
C ARG A 29 -16.31 -11.86 -6.29
N ASP A 30 -17.58 -11.50 -6.26
CA ASP A 30 -18.13 -10.30 -5.61
C ASP A 30 -18.23 -10.41 -4.08
N GLU A 31 -18.04 -11.59 -3.51
CA GLU A 31 -17.91 -11.78 -2.06
C GLU A 31 -16.48 -11.49 -1.53
N ILE A 32 -15.51 -11.27 -2.44
CA ILE A 32 -14.10 -11.14 -2.08
C ILE A 32 -13.54 -9.80 -2.54
N VAL A 33 -13.08 -8.98 -1.59
CA VAL A 33 -12.38 -7.72 -1.89
C VAL A 33 -10.91 -8.00 -2.12
N VAL A 34 -10.46 -7.82 -3.36
CA VAL A 34 -9.05 -8.03 -3.76
C VAL A 34 -8.28 -6.72 -3.66
N CYS A 35 -7.30 -6.69 -2.73
CA CYS A 35 -6.44 -5.52 -2.52
C CYS A 35 -4.99 -5.85 -2.86
N THR A 36 -4.33 -4.92 -3.56
CA THR A 36 -2.87 -4.97 -3.78
C THR A 36 -2.25 -3.58 -3.78
N LYS A 37 -0.94 -3.49 -4.00
CA LYS A 37 -0.15 -2.26 -3.87
C LYS A 37 0.93 -2.20 -4.94
N GLY A 38 1.21 -0.99 -5.42
CA GLY A 38 2.37 -0.67 -6.24
C GLY A 38 3.14 0.55 -5.74
N GLY A 39 4.35 0.74 -6.26
CA GLY A 39 5.26 1.81 -5.85
C GLY A 39 6.70 1.36 -5.69
N TYR A 40 6.94 0.09 -5.36
CA TYR A 40 8.29 -0.48 -5.37
C TYR A 40 8.54 -1.31 -6.62
N ILE A 41 9.77 -1.29 -7.11
CA ILE A 41 10.19 -2.18 -8.20
C ILE A 41 10.05 -3.63 -7.74
N PRO A 42 9.16 -4.43 -8.34
CA PRO A 42 9.01 -5.82 -7.99
C PRO A 42 10.09 -6.65 -8.70
N LEU A 43 10.75 -7.48 -7.93
CA LEU A 43 11.59 -8.54 -8.47
C LEU A 43 10.71 -9.69 -8.97
N ASP A 44 11.25 -10.56 -9.80
CA ASP A 44 10.56 -11.77 -10.26
C ASP A 44 11.29 -13.04 -9.82
N GLU A 45 10.53 -14.03 -9.37
CA GLU A 45 10.95 -15.35 -8.90
C GLU A 45 11.97 -15.34 -7.77
N THR A 46 13.19 -14.84 -7.99
CA THR A 46 14.28 -14.87 -7.01
C THR A 46 14.95 -13.50 -6.88
N PRO A 47 15.39 -13.12 -5.67
CA PRO A 47 16.17 -11.90 -5.49
C PRO A 47 17.50 -11.96 -6.26
N PRO A 48 17.95 -10.86 -6.88
CA PRO A 48 19.27 -10.77 -7.47
C PRO A 48 20.36 -11.03 -6.42
N PRO A 49 21.45 -11.73 -6.79
CA PRO A 49 22.50 -12.13 -5.84
C PRO A 49 23.40 -10.97 -5.39
N SER A 50 23.40 -9.85 -6.10
CA SER A 50 24.21 -8.67 -5.78
C SER A 50 23.51 -7.37 -6.16
N ARG A 51 24.11 -6.23 -5.74
CA ARG A 51 23.62 -4.90 -6.11
C ARG A 51 23.75 -4.64 -7.61
N GLU A 52 24.83 -5.11 -8.22
CA GLU A 52 25.08 -4.99 -9.66
C GLU A 52 24.02 -5.77 -10.44
N ALA A 53 23.74 -7.01 -10.02
CA ALA A 53 22.69 -7.83 -10.61
C ALA A 53 21.29 -7.19 -10.45
N TYR A 54 21.03 -6.52 -9.32
CA TYR A 54 19.81 -5.74 -9.14
C TYR A 54 19.74 -4.55 -10.11
N THR A 55 20.83 -3.79 -10.25
CA THR A 55 20.90 -2.65 -11.17
C THR A 55 20.67 -3.09 -12.61
N GLU A 56 21.29 -4.20 -13.03
CA GLU A 56 21.11 -4.76 -14.37
C GLU A 56 19.66 -5.27 -14.60
N TYR A 57 19.06 -5.89 -13.56
CA TYR A 57 17.65 -6.30 -13.61
C TYR A 57 16.74 -5.09 -13.81
N VAL A 58 16.91 -4.02 -13.00
CA VAL A 58 16.11 -2.80 -13.10
C VAL A 58 16.27 -2.15 -14.48
N LYS A 59 17.50 -2.09 -14.97
CA LYS A 59 17.79 -1.55 -16.30
C LYS A 59 17.05 -2.32 -17.38
N ARG A 60 17.22 -3.64 -17.42
CA ARG A 60 16.62 -4.51 -18.45
C ARG A 60 15.10 -4.54 -18.40
N GLU A 61 14.51 -4.64 -17.20
CA GLU A 61 13.06 -4.87 -17.03
C GLU A 61 12.23 -3.59 -17.01
N TYR A 62 12.85 -2.44 -16.68
CA TYR A 62 12.08 -1.22 -16.43
C TYR A 62 12.61 0.00 -17.18
N ILE A 63 13.94 0.20 -17.24
CA ILE A 63 14.52 1.41 -17.87
C ILE A 63 14.59 1.25 -19.38
N ASP A 64 15.21 0.18 -19.89
CA ASP A 64 15.37 -0.05 -21.33
C ASP A 64 14.01 -0.17 -22.06
N PRO A 65 12.96 -0.77 -21.47
CA PRO A 65 11.61 -0.76 -22.04
C PRO A 65 10.88 0.60 -21.92
N GLY A 66 11.44 1.59 -21.22
CA GLY A 66 10.83 2.90 -21.02
C GLY A 66 9.66 2.93 -20.03
N ILE A 67 9.56 1.92 -19.14
CA ILE A 67 8.52 1.84 -18.10
C ILE A 67 8.81 2.85 -17.00
N VAL A 68 10.09 3.08 -16.68
CA VAL A 68 10.56 4.04 -15.68
C VAL A 68 11.86 4.71 -16.16
N ARG A 69 12.04 5.96 -15.81
CA ARG A 69 13.31 6.66 -15.99
C ARG A 69 14.18 6.48 -14.76
N ALA A 70 15.49 6.43 -14.94
CA ALA A 70 16.42 6.22 -13.83
C ALA A 70 16.32 7.31 -12.73
N ASP A 71 16.01 8.55 -13.11
CA ASP A 71 15.84 9.69 -12.21
C ASP A 71 14.49 9.71 -11.46
N GLU A 72 13.54 8.85 -11.84
CA GLU A 72 12.26 8.67 -11.14
C GLU A 72 12.35 7.67 -9.99
N ILE A 73 13.41 6.85 -9.95
CA ILE A 73 13.62 5.84 -8.92
C ILE A 73 14.29 6.47 -7.70
N VAL A 74 13.64 6.41 -6.55
CA VAL A 74 14.16 6.91 -5.27
C VAL A 74 14.34 5.76 -4.27
N ALA A 75 15.10 6.01 -3.20
CA ALA A 75 15.30 5.07 -2.09
C ALA A 75 15.66 3.64 -2.55
N GLY A 76 16.40 3.52 -3.66
CA GLY A 76 16.87 2.25 -4.19
C GLY A 76 15.81 1.35 -4.85
N GLY A 77 14.62 1.86 -5.13
CA GLY A 77 13.60 1.05 -5.82
C GLY A 77 12.16 1.50 -5.67
N HIS A 78 11.92 2.73 -5.22
CA HIS A 78 10.57 3.29 -5.12
C HIS A 78 10.30 4.29 -6.25
N CYS A 79 9.15 4.17 -6.93
CA CYS A 79 8.76 5.04 -8.03
C CYS A 79 7.24 5.24 -8.05
N LEU A 80 6.80 6.47 -8.31
CA LEU A 80 5.39 6.85 -8.43
C LEU A 80 5.02 7.37 -9.83
N SER A 81 5.90 7.19 -10.84
CA SER A 81 5.58 7.66 -12.19
C SER A 81 4.36 6.93 -12.76
N PRO A 82 3.51 7.60 -13.55
CA PRO A 82 2.28 7.03 -14.11
C PRO A 82 2.52 5.76 -14.91
N THR A 83 3.52 5.78 -15.81
CA THR A 83 3.87 4.62 -16.64
C THR A 83 4.27 3.41 -15.81
N PHE A 84 4.99 3.64 -14.71
CA PHE A 84 5.38 2.58 -13.78
C PHE A 84 4.18 2.02 -13.02
N LEU A 85 3.33 2.87 -12.44
CA LEU A 85 2.14 2.43 -11.72
C LEU A 85 1.14 1.71 -12.64
N ALA A 86 0.95 2.21 -13.88
CA ALA A 86 0.14 1.54 -14.89
C ALA A 86 0.65 0.11 -15.17
N ASN A 87 1.95 -0.02 -15.42
CA ASN A 87 2.58 -1.34 -15.63
C ASN A 87 2.38 -2.28 -14.43
N GLN A 88 2.44 -1.74 -13.20
CA GLN A 88 2.21 -2.54 -12.00
C GLN A 88 0.76 -2.98 -11.84
N ILE A 89 -0.22 -2.13 -12.17
CA ILE A 89 -1.64 -2.51 -12.16
C ILE A 89 -1.88 -3.65 -13.14
N ASP A 90 -1.39 -3.54 -14.39
CA ASP A 90 -1.58 -4.56 -15.42
C ASP A 90 -0.92 -5.90 -15.02
N ARG A 91 0.29 -5.86 -14.46
CA ARG A 91 0.97 -7.05 -13.91
C ARG A 91 0.22 -7.65 -12.73
N SER A 92 -0.28 -6.82 -11.81
CA SER A 92 -1.05 -7.29 -10.65
C SER A 92 -2.36 -7.95 -11.07
N LYS A 93 -3.10 -7.41 -12.04
CA LYS A 93 -4.30 -8.04 -12.61
C LYS A 93 -3.97 -9.46 -13.13
N THR A 94 -2.88 -9.58 -13.89
CA THR A 94 -2.39 -10.87 -14.40
C THR A 94 -2.03 -11.84 -13.28
N ASN A 95 -1.23 -11.39 -12.28
CA ASN A 95 -0.80 -12.21 -11.16
C ASN A 95 -1.97 -12.69 -10.29
N LEU A 96 -2.95 -11.81 -10.08
CA LEU A 96 -4.14 -12.05 -9.25
C LEU A 96 -5.25 -12.80 -9.99
N CYS A 97 -5.13 -12.96 -11.32
CA CYS A 97 -6.15 -13.57 -12.19
C CYS A 97 -7.51 -12.85 -12.06
N VAL A 98 -7.53 -11.52 -12.11
CA VAL A 98 -8.74 -10.70 -12.02
C VAL A 98 -8.79 -9.68 -13.16
N ASP A 99 -10.01 -9.34 -13.59
CA ASP A 99 -10.23 -8.27 -14.56
C ASP A 99 -10.19 -6.89 -13.88
N THR A 100 -10.63 -6.82 -12.62
CA THR A 100 -10.65 -5.61 -11.81
C THR A 100 -10.04 -5.89 -10.43
N ILE A 101 -9.13 -5.02 -9.97
CA ILE A 101 -8.63 -4.96 -8.59
C ILE A 101 -9.59 -4.07 -7.79
N ASP A 102 -10.21 -4.56 -6.74
CA ASP A 102 -11.22 -3.78 -6.01
C ASP A 102 -10.62 -2.55 -5.31
N LEU A 103 -9.41 -2.69 -4.75
CA LEU A 103 -8.71 -1.60 -4.08
C LEU A 103 -7.21 -1.65 -4.34
N TYR A 104 -6.68 -0.60 -4.99
CA TYR A 104 -5.27 -0.46 -5.29
C TYR A 104 -4.61 0.59 -4.41
N TYR A 105 -3.51 0.25 -3.73
CA TYR A 105 -2.80 1.19 -2.88
C TYR A 105 -1.50 1.68 -3.50
N VAL A 106 -1.24 2.99 -3.40
CA VAL A 106 0.11 3.54 -3.49
C VAL A 106 0.89 3.11 -2.25
N HIS A 107 1.99 2.40 -2.44
CA HIS A 107 2.72 1.73 -1.36
C HIS A 107 3.80 2.63 -0.78
N ASN A 108 3.68 3.03 0.47
CA ASN A 108 4.59 3.90 1.23
C ASN A 108 5.01 5.16 0.45
N PRO A 109 4.05 6.03 0.05
CA PRO A 109 4.39 7.26 -0.68
C PRO A 109 5.37 8.16 0.10
N GLU A 110 5.38 8.10 1.42
CA GLU A 110 6.34 8.80 2.29
C GLU A 110 7.81 8.45 2.00
N GLN A 111 8.08 7.32 1.34
CA GLN A 111 9.42 6.93 0.93
C GLN A 111 10.04 7.91 -0.08
N GLN A 112 9.22 8.66 -0.81
CA GLN A 112 9.70 9.70 -1.71
C GLN A 112 10.42 10.83 -0.97
N LEU A 113 10.02 11.12 0.28
CA LEU A 113 10.63 12.16 1.12
C LEU A 113 12.10 11.89 1.50
N ASP A 114 12.61 10.69 1.21
CA ASP A 114 14.05 10.41 1.31
C ASP A 114 14.87 11.16 0.24
N ALA A 115 14.24 11.57 -0.87
CA ALA A 115 14.90 12.17 -2.02
C ALA A 115 14.31 13.53 -2.45
N VAL A 116 13.08 13.84 -2.05
CA VAL A 116 12.37 15.06 -2.46
C VAL A 116 11.74 15.75 -1.27
N ASP A 117 11.32 17.00 -1.43
CA ASP A 117 10.56 17.76 -0.44
C ASP A 117 9.05 17.49 -0.53
N ASP A 118 8.29 18.06 0.41
CA ASP A 118 6.84 17.87 0.51
C ASP A 118 6.12 18.38 -0.76
N ALA A 119 6.55 19.50 -1.35
CA ALA A 119 5.92 20.07 -2.52
C ALA A 119 6.09 19.18 -3.76
N GLU A 120 7.27 18.59 -3.95
CA GLU A 120 7.53 17.64 -5.02
C GLU A 120 6.81 16.30 -4.77
N LEU A 121 6.70 15.84 -3.51
CA LEU A 121 5.87 14.68 -3.19
C LEU A 121 4.41 14.93 -3.55
N GLU A 122 3.85 16.08 -3.16
CA GLU A 122 2.47 16.45 -3.51
C GLU A 122 2.26 16.46 -5.03
N ARG A 123 3.18 17.04 -5.79
CA ARG A 123 3.13 17.04 -7.24
C ARG A 123 3.16 15.62 -7.83
N ARG A 124 4.01 14.73 -7.30
CA ARG A 124 4.09 13.33 -7.73
C ARG A 124 2.83 12.56 -7.41
N LEU A 125 2.26 12.78 -6.24
CA LEU A 125 0.99 12.16 -5.83
C LEU A 125 -0.18 12.63 -6.71
N ARG A 126 -0.22 13.91 -7.07
CA ARG A 126 -1.23 14.46 -7.98
C ARG A 126 -1.23 13.72 -9.32
N ILE A 127 -0.08 13.61 -9.96
CA ILE A 127 0.08 12.91 -11.23
C ILE A 127 -0.23 11.40 -11.10
N ALA A 128 0.15 10.79 -9.97
CA ALA A 128 -0.19 9.39 -9.70
C ALA A 128 -1.71 9.20 -9.54
N PHE A 129 -2.38 10.13 -8.85
CA PHE A 129 -3.83 10.06 -8.65
C PHE A 129 -4.62 10.33 -9.95
N GLU A 130 -4.13 11.21 -10.83
CA GLU A 130 -4.68 11.37 -12.19
C GLU A 130 -4.73 10.02 -12.91
N LEU A 131 -3.62 9.29 -12.95
CA LEU A 131 -3.59 7.94 -13.52
C LEU A 131 -4.57 6.99 -12.82
N LEU A 132 -4.62 7.00 -11.48
CA LEU A 132 -5.48 6.08 -10.74
C LEU A 132 -6.97 6.37 -10.99
N GLU A 133 -7.37 7.63 -11.12
CA GLU A 133 -8.73 7.98 -11.57
C GLU A 133 -9.02 7.48 -13.00
N GLU A 134 -8.07 7.62 -13.94
CA GLU A 134 -8.19 7.05 -15.28
C GLU A 134 -8.37 5.53 -15.24
N ARG A 135 -7.64 4.83 -14.37
CA ARG A 135 -7.74 3.37 -14.20
C ARG A 135 -9.05 2.94 -13.52
N CYS A 136 -9.61 3.77 -12.63
CA CYS A 136 -10.95 3.57 -12.09
C CYS A 136 -12.01 3.72 -13.20
N ALA A 137 -11.93 4.78 -13.98
CA ALA A 137 -12.84 5.01 -15.10
C ALA A 137 -12.78 3.90 -16.17
N ALA A 138 -11.60 3.30 -16.38
CA ALA A 138 -11.41 2.17 -17.28
C ALA A 138 -11.91 0.82 -16.70
N GLY A 139 -12.21 0.75 -15.40
CA GLY A 139 -12.61 -0.49 -14.72
C GLY A 139 -11.45 -1.42 -14.35
N ASP A 140 -10.21 -0.96 -14.47
CA ASP A 140 -9.02 -1.73 -14.08
C ASP A 140 -8.89 -1.87 -12.56
N ILE A 141 -9.29 -0.82 -11.84
CA ILE A 141 -9.38 -0.79 -10.38
C ILE A 141 -10.74 -0.21 -9.96
N GLY A 142 -11.29 -0.67 -8.85
CA GLY A 142 -12.57 -0.15 -8.32
C GLY A 142 -12.40 1.12 -7.50
N SER A 143 -11.32 1.21 -6.74
CA SER A 143 -10.95 2.38 -5.93
C SER A 143 -9.45 2.36 -5.64
N TYR A 144 -8.93 3.46 -5.09
CA TYR A 144 -7.53 3.52 -4.70
C TYR A 144 -7.32 4.20 -3.35
N GLY A 145 -6.10 4.14 -2.85
CA GLY A 145 -5.68 4.75 -1.60
C GLY A 145 -4.18 4.71 -1.38
N CYS A 146 -3.75 4.98 -0.16
CA CYS A 146 -2.34 4.89 0.23
C CYS A 146 -2.15 3.85 1.33
N ALA A 147 -1.13 3.00 1.19
CA ALA A 147 -0.68 2.11 2.26
C ALA A 147 0.64 2.63 2.79
N THR A 148 0.71 3.02 4.06
CA THR A 148 1.88 3.63 4.68
C THR A 148 2.43 2.74 5.77
N TRP A 149 3.72 2.84 6.05
CA TRP A 149 4.28 2.24 7.25
C TRP A 149 4.38 3.26 8.38
N ASN A 150 5.00 4.40 8.13
CA ASN A 150 5.17 5.48 9.11
C ASN A 150 4.36 6.73 8.78
N GLY A 151 4.17 7.07 7.51
CA GLY A 151 3.73 8.38 7.04
C GLY A 151 2.57 8.99 7.81
N LEU A 152 1.45 8.27 7.95
CA LEU A 152 0.28 8.74 8.70
C LEU A 152 0.47 8.69 10.23
N ARG A 153 1.45 7.93 10.74
CA ARG A 153 1.73 7.77 12.17
C ARG A 153 2.81 8.73 12.67
N THR A 154 3.54 9.37 11.77
CA THR A 154 4.53 10.41 12.08
C THR A 154 3.80 11.70 12.44
N PRO A 155 4.17 12.40 13.54
CA PRO A 155 3.57 13.67 13.93
C PRO A 155 3.70 14.74 12.84
N ALA A 156 2.69 15.62 12.76
CA ALA A 156 2.71 16.74 11.83
C ALA A 156 3.91 17.67 12.08
N GLY A 157 4.62 18.04 11.01
CA GLY A 157 5.84 18.83 11.05
C GLY A 157 7.14 18.04 11.21
N GLU A 158 7.06 16.73 11.46
CA GLU A 158 8.23 15.86 11.44
C GLU A 158 8.50 15.30 10.03
N ARG A 159 9.78 15.06 9.74
CA ARG A 159 10.17 14.47 8.45
C ARG A 159 9.52 13.09 8.25
N GLY A 160 8.98 12.88 7.07
CA GLY A 160 8.28 11.65 6.73
C GLY A 160 6.80 11.64 7.10
N HIS A 161 6.28 12.75 7.66
CA HIS A 161 4.84 12.91 7.87
C HIS A 161 4.08 12.90 6.54
N LEU A 162 2.94 12.21 6.53
CA LEU A 162 2.00 12.23 5.43
C LEU A 162 0.65 12.73 5.94
N SER A 163 0.14 13.81 5.35
CA SER A 163 -1.14 14.39 5.73
C SER A 163 -2.29 13.69 5.01
N LEU A 164 -3.23 13.11 5.76
CA LEU A 164 -4.44 12.52 5.18
C LEU A 164 -5.33 13.58 4.52
N ALA A 165 -5.41 14.76 5.12
CA ALA A 165 -6.16 15.88 4.55
C ALA A 165 -5.58 16.34 3.20
N MET A 166 -4.26 16.36 3.06
CA MET A 166 -3.58 16.65 1.79
C MET A 166 -3.89 15.58 0.74
N LEU A 167 -3.83 14.28 1.09
CA LEU A 167 -4.17 13.20 0.16
C LEU A 167 -5.60 13.32 -0.37
N VAL A 168 -6.57 13.58 0.50
CA VAL A 168 -7.98 13.77 0.10
C VAL A 168 -8.15 15.05 -0.71
N SER A 169 -7.41 16.12 -0.39
CA SER A 169 -7.44 17.35 -1.20
C SER A 169 -6.97 17.10 -2.63
N ILE A 170 -5.84 16.39 -2.78
CA ILE A 170 -5.34 16.01 -4.12
C ILE A 170 -6.37 15.17 -4.88
N ALA A 171 -6.97 14.19 -4.23
CA ALA A 171 -7.98 13.34 -4.84
C ALA A 171 -9.20 14.14 -5.33
N ARG A 172 -9.67 15.10 -4.53
CA ARG A 172 -10.77 16.01 -4.91
C ARG A 172 -10.39 16.94 -6.05
N ASP A 173 -9.18 17.46 -6.06
CA ASP A 173 -8.70 18.32 -7.14
C ASP A 173 -8.64 17.57 -8.49
N VAL A 174 -8.28 16.28 -8.46
CA VAL A 174 -8.10 15.44 -9.65
C VAL A 174 -9.40 14.78 -10.09
N GLY A 175 -10.10 14.12 -9.18
CA GLY A 175 -11.31 13.32 -9.49
C GLY A 175 -12.63 14.03 -9.18
N GLY A 176 -12.59 15.25 -8.61
CA GLY A 176 -13.79 15.98 -8.23
C GLY A 176 -14.47 15.43 -6.98
N ALA A 177 -15.77 15.68 -6.86
CA ALA A 177 -16.56 15.25 -5.69
C ALA A 177 -16.70 13.72 -5.60
N ASP A 178 -16.71 13.05 -6.73
CA ASP A 178 -16.90 11.60 -6.85
C ASP A 178 -15.57 10.84 -7.04
N HIS A 179 -14.45 11.41 -6.56
CA HIS A 179 -13.14 10.78 -6.63
C HIS A 179 -13.12 9.38 -5.98
N HIS A 180 -12.24 8.50 -6.46
CA HIS A 180 -12.17 7.11 -6.03
C HIS A 180 -11.14 6.83 -4.91
N PHE A 181 -10.55 7.87 -4.29
CA PHE A 181 -9.70 7.71 -3.12
C PHE A 181 -10.53 7.30 -1.92
N GLY A 182 -10.58 6.00 -1.60
CA GLY A 182 -11.52 5.43 -0.63
C GLY A 182 -10.88 4.91 0.65
N ALA A 183 -9.57 4.65 0.71
CA ALA A 183 -8.98 3.99 1.86
C ALA A 183 -7.52 4.34 2.13
N VAL A 184 -7.13 4.22 3.39
CA VAL A 184 -5.71 4.17 3.80
C VAL A 184 -5.43 2.90 4.57
N GLN A 185 -4.21 2.38 4.42
CA GLN A 185 -3.73 1.22 5.17
C GLN A 185 -2.49 1.60 5.97
N LEU A 186 -2.46 1.24 7.26
CA LEU A 186 -1.31 1.48 8.13
C LEU A 186 -1.23 0.42 9.23
N PRO A 187 -0.06 0.23 9.86
CA PRO A 187 0.05 -0.67 11.00
C PRO A 187 -0.81 -0.22 12.19
N VAL A 188 -1.63 -1.12 12.70
CA VAL A 188 -2.39 -0.91 13.94
C VAL A 188 -2.33 -2.19 14.77
N ASN A 189 -1.69 -2.12 15.93
CA ASN A 189 -1.59 -3.22 16.90
C ASN A 189 -1.24 -2.68 18.29
N LEU A 190 -1.06 -3.56 19.27
CA LEU A 190 -0.79 -3.16 20.65
C LEU A 190 0.51 -2.34 20.83
N ALA A 191 1.52 -2.59 19.98
CA ALA A 191 2.80 -1.86 20.02
C ALA A 191 2.81 -0.62 19.11
N LEU A 192 2.02 -0.64 18.05
CA LEU A 192 1.89 0.45 17.05
C LEU A 192 0.43 0.94 17.12
N ASN A 193 0.13 1.78 18.08
CA ASN A 193 -1.23 2.22 18.39
C ASN A 193 -1.46 3.73 18.13
N GLU A 194 -0.53 4.40 17.47
CA GLU A 194 -0.56 5.85 17.23
C GLU A 194 -1.81 6.26 16.44
N ALA A 195 -2.26 5.43 15.49
CA ALA A 195 -3.48 5.70 14.72
C ALA A 195 -4.73 5.93 15.57
N VAL A 196 -4.75 5.35 16.78
CA VAL A 196 -5.88 5.40 17.72
C VAL A 196 -5.65 6.41 18.84
N ARG A 197 -4.38 6.65 19.23
CA ARG A 197 -4.06 7.36 20.48
C ARG A 197 -3.29 8.66 20.30
N THR A 198 -2.61 8.84 19.16
CA THR A 198 -1.73 9.98 18.96
C THR A 198 -2.29 10.90 17.88
N PRO A 199 -2.47 12.20 18.15
CA PRO A 199 -2.98 13.15 17.16
C PRO A 199 -1.89 13.51 16.15
N THR A 200 -1.62 12.62 15.23
CA THR A 200 -0.62 12.78 14.15
C THR A 200 -1.17 13.50 12.93
N GLN A 201 -2.48 13.68 12.83
CA GLN A 201 -3.14 14.33 11.71
C GLN A 201 -3.72 15.68 12.10
N ARG A 202 -4.06 16.50 11.09
CA ARG A 202 -4.70 17.81 11.28
C ARG A 202 -5.78 18.03 10.21
N ILE A 203 -6.91 18.61 10.63
CA ILE A 203 -7.91 19.19 9.72
C ILE A 203 -8.13 20.64 10.17
N GLY A 204 -7.66 21.59 9.35
CA GLY A 204 -7.48 22.97 9.78
C GLY A 204 -6.52 23.03 10.96
N ASP A 205 -6.92 23.73 12.03
CA ASP A 205 -6.10 23.86 13.25
C ASP A 205 -6.33 22.72 14.27
N ARG A 206 -7.24 21.78 14.00
CA ARG A 206 -7.57 20.70 14.94
C ARG A 206 -6.61 19.53 14.80
N PRO A 207 -5.89 19.16 15.88
CA PRO A 207 -5.12 17.93 15.91
C PRO A 207 -6.07 16.74 16.09
N LEU A 208 -5.87 15.68 15.30
CA LEU A 208 -6.72 14.48 15.26
C LEU A 208 -5.85 13.22 15.19
N THR A 209 -6.36 12.13 15.71
CA THR A 209 -5.81 10.81 15.40
C THR A 209 -6.10 10.44 13.94
N VAL A 210 -5.41 9.44 13.41
CA VAL A 210 -5.69 8.96 12.03
C VAL A 210 -7.14 8.50 11.89
N LEU A 211 -7.68 7.81 12.91
CA LEU A 211 -9.07 7.31 12.85
C LEU A 211 -10.09 8.45 12.85
N GLU A 212 -9.88 9.48 13.66
CA GLU A 212 -10.76 10.66 13.68
C GLU A 212 -10.71 11.41 12.35
N ALA A 213 -9.49 11.67 11.84
CA ALA A 213 -9.32 12.37 10.58
C ALA A 213 -9.93 11.57 9.40
N ALA A 214 -9.73 10.26 9.36
CA ALA A 214 -10.29 9.39 8.34
C ALA A 214 -11.83 9.37 8.38
N SER A 215 -12.41 9.32 9.59
CA SER A 215 -13.87 9.39 9.78
C SER A 215 -14.45 10.71 9.26
N GLU A 216 -13.81 11.84 9.56
CA GLU A 216 -14.27 13.15 9.09
C GLU A 216 -14.11 13.33 7.57
N LEU A 217 -13.08 12.74 6.99
CA LEU A 217 -12.79 12.83 5.56
C LEU A 217 -13.51 11.76 4.71
N GLY A 218 -14.24 10.84 5.34
CA GLY A 218 -14.95 9.76 4.65
C GLY A 218 -14.03 8.68 4.07
N VAL A 219 -12.85 8.46 4.68
CA VAL A 219 -11.83 7.51 4.22
C VAL A 219 -11.83 6.27 5.11
N ALA A 220 -11.88 5.08 4.52
CA ALA A 220 -11.78 3.82 5.26
C ALA A 220 -10.35 3.58 5.77
N VAL A 221 -10.23 3.00 6.96
CA VAL A 221 -8.94 2.63 7.54
C VAL A 221 -8.80 1.12 7.59
N VAL A 222 -7.75 0.59 6.96
CA VAL A 222 -7.42 -0.83 6.95
C VAL A 222 -6.19 -1.09 7.81
N ALA A 223 -6.35 -1.83 8.90
CA ALA A 223 -5.25 -2.19 9.78
C ALA A 223 -4.33 -3.23 9.13
N SER A 224 -3.04 -2.94 9.05
CA SER A 224 -1.99 -3.89 8.70
C SER A 224 -1.15 -4.28 9.93
N ALA A 225 -0.35 -5.34 9.80
CA ALA A 225 0.56 -5.81 10.84
C ALA A 225 -0.10 -6.01 12.21
N THR A 226 -1.36 -6.43 12.26
CA THR A 226 -2.19 -6.56 13.47
C THR A 226 -1.53 -7.44 14.55
N LEU A 227 -0.76 -8.45 14.16
CA LEU A 227 0.05 -9.28 15.05
C LEU A 227 1.55 -8.91 15.06
N LEU A 228 1.90 -7.67 14.65
CA LEU A 228 3.29 -7.20 14.54
C LEU A 228 4.16 -8.19 13.75
N GLN A 229 3.69 -8.65 12.60
CA GLN A 229 4.34 -9.68 11.76
C GLN A 229 4.63 -10.97 12.56
N ALA A 230 3.64 -11.45 13.31
CA ALA A 230 3.68 -12.59 14.23
C ALA A 230 4.60 -12.43 15.46
N LYS A 231 5.29 -11.30 15.62
CA LYS A 231 6.17 -11.08 16.80
C LYS A 231 5.39 -11.01 18.10
N LEU A 232 4.16 -10.50 18.09
CA LEU A 232 3.30 -10.48 19.28
C LEU A 232 2.92 -11.88 19.75
N ALA A 233 2.68 -12.80 18.81
CA ALA A 233 2.35 -14.20 19.14
C ALA A 233 3.57 -15.00 19.63
N SER A 234 4.78 -14.69 19.11
CA SER A 234 6.00 -15.45 19.42
C SER A 234 6.76 -14.95 20.66
N LYS A 235 6.50 -13.71 21.11
CA LYS A 235 7.26 -13.04 22.19
C LYS A 235 6.39 -12.57 23.35
N LEU A 236 5.22 -13.15 23.55
CA LEU A 236 4.46 -12.89 24.77
C LEU A 236 5.32 -13.32 25.97
N PRO A 237 5.60 -12.42 26.94
CA PRO A 237 6.30 -12.80 28.16
C PRO A 237 5.62 -13.99 28.82
N GLN A 238 6.39 -14.88 29.46
CA GLN A 238 5.86 -16.08 30.10
C GLN A 238 4.72 -15.76 31.08
N GLN A 239 4.86 -14.66 31.82
CA GLN A 239 3.83 -14.17 32.76
C GLN A 239 2.50 -13.80 32.05
N MET A 240 2.54 -13.29 30.81
CA MET A 240 1.33 -13.03 30.01
C MET A 240 0.71 -14.31 29.45
N ARG A 241 1.53 -15.31 29.11
CA ARG A 241 1.02 -16.63 28.69
C ARG A 241 0.31 -17.35 29.81
N GLU A 242 0.85 -17.25 31.01
CA GLU A 242 0.27 -17.85 32.23
C GLU A 242 -1.02 -17.16 32.68
N ALA A 243 -1.16 -15.85 32.38
CA ALA A 243 -2.37 -15.08 32.68
C ALA A 243 -3.50 -15.26 31.64
N LEU A 244 -3.23 -15.89 30.51
CA LEU A 244 -4.20 -16.14 29.42
C LEU A 244 -4.29 -17.67 29.16
N PRO A 245 -4.86 -18.45 30.07
CA PRO A 245 -5.05 -19.89 29.89
C PRO A 245 -6.01 -20.12 28.70
N GLY A 246 -5.50 -20.67 27.61
CA GLY A 246 -6.24 -20.95 26.38
C GLY A 246 -5.55 -20.46 25.10
N LEU A 247 -4.47 -19.68 25.21
CA LEU A 247 -3.57 -19.43 24.08
C LEU A 247 -2.52 -20.55 24.03
N SER A 248 -2.92 -21.75 23.63
CA SER A 248 -1.94 -22.80 23.34
C SER A 248 -1.24 -22.50 22.02
N THR A 249 0.09 -22.56 22.05
CA THR A 249 0.97 -22.39 20.87
C THR A 249 1.09 -23.67 20.04
N ASP A 250 0.10 -24.52 20.07
CA ASP A 250 0.07 -25.74 19.27
C ASP A 250 -0.55 -25.48 17.89
N ALA A 251 0.19 -24.73 17.08
CA ALA A 251 0.10 -24.78 15.62
C ALA A 251 1.46 -25.28 15.12
N GLN A 252 1.59 -26.58 14.99
CA GLN A 252 2.61 -27.24 14.18
C GLN A 252 2.37 -26.99 12.69
#